data_c1934002c653e75290f7d4bfa8277084
#
_entry.id   c1934002c653e75290f7d4bfa8277084
#
_cell.length_a   1.000
_cell.length_b   1.000
_cell.length_c   1.000
_cell.angle_alpha   90.00
_cell.angle_beta   90.00
_cell.angle_gamma   90.00
#
_symmetry.space_group_name_H-M   'P 1'
#
loop_
_entity.id
_entity.type
_entity.pdbx_description
1 polymer ?
#
loop_
_entity_poly.entity_id
_entity_poly.type
_entity_poly.pdbx_seq_one_letter_code
_entity_poly.pdbx_strand_id
1 'polypeptide(L)'
;MTKNIYKGRIVNLNLETVTLPNGATVELEVIHHPGAAAVVPIKDMRTVILIRQYRHAVGGFIYEIPAGKLHPGEDPRVCALRELEEEIGYKAGQLDHIVSAYTTPGFTDEVIHIYKATQLRKGKQNLGDDEVLGIAEFPLEQTIAMIREGVIKDAKTIVGLQCAYLMVLGENIGEEG
;
A
#
# COMPACT_ATOMS: atom_id res chain seq x y z
N MET A 1 23.92 -10.64 -17.16
CA MET A 1 24.25 -11.82 -16.31
C MET A 1 23.77 -11.50 -14.92
N THR A 2 23.06 -12.41 -14.24
CA THR A 2 22.49 -12.15 -12.90
C THR A 2 23.17 -13.07 -11.88
N LYS A 3 23.63 -12.50 -10.77
CA LYS A 3 24.19 -13.21 -9.62
C LYS A 3 23.36 -12.91 -8.38
N ASN A 4 22.75 -13.95 -7.79
CA ASN A 4 22.05 -13.77 -6.51
C ASN A 4 23.06 -13.55 -5.38
N ILE A 5 22.89 -12.47 -4.64
CA ILE A 5 23.75 -12.08 -3.52
C ILE A 5 23.15 -12.51 -2.18
N TYR A 6 21.82 -12.33 -2.02
CA TYR A 6 21.09 -12.73 -0.82
C TYR A 6 19.66 -13.09 -1.16
N LYS A 7 19.17 -14.18 -0.60
CA LYS A 7 17.76 -14.60 -0.69
C LYS A 7 17.24 -14.91 0.71
N GLY A 8 16.51 -13.95 1.27
CA GLY A 8 15.79 -14.10 2.53
C GLY A 8 14.30 -14.35 2.34
N ARG A 9 13.56 -14.21 3.44
CA ARG A 9 12.09 -14.32 3.44
C ARG A 9 11.40 -13.17 2.67
N ILE A 10 11.99 -11.97 2.72
CA ILE A 10 11.42 -10.74 2.13
C ILE A 10 12.35 -10.21 1.02
N VAL A 11 13.63 -10.11 1.30
CA VAL A 11 14.61 -9.50 0.39
C VAL A 11 15.23 -10.56 -0.50
N ASN A 12 15.21 -10.32 -1.82
CA ASN A 12 15.90 -11.11 -2.83
C ASN A 12 16.81 -10.17 -3.62
N LEU A 13 18.07 -10.01 -3.16
CA LEU A 13 19.04 -9.09 -3.72
C LEU A 13 19.89 -9.79 -4.80
N ASN A 14 19.90 -9.21 -5.98
CA ASN A 14 20.69 -9.65 -7.11
C ASN A 14 21.65 -8.56 -7.59
N LEU A 15 22.80 -8.98 -8.09
CA LEU A 15 23.72 -8.14 -8.86
C LEU A 15 23.51 -8.48 -10.34
N GLU A 16 23.13 -7.50 -11.14
CA GLU A 16 22.75 -7.67 -12.52
C GLU A 16 23.66 -6.87 -13.46
N THR A 17 24.36 -7.58 -14.36
CA THR A 17 25.11 -6.93 -15.44
C THR A 17 24.15 -6.62 -16.57
N VAL A 18 23.90 -5.34 -16.83
CA VAL A 18 22.95 -4.86 -17.84
C VAL A 18 23.62 -3.87 -18.80
N THR A 19 23.14 -3.83 -20.04
CA THR A 19 23.52 -2.80 -21.00
C THR A 19 22.42 -1.76 -21.04
N LEU A 20 22.75 -0.53 -20.66
CA LEU A 20 21.86 0.61 -20.61
C LEU A 20 21.52 1.13 -22.04
N PRO A 21 20.45 1.92 -22.23
CA PRO A 21 20.06 2.47 -23.53
C PRO A 21 21.14 3.31 -24.21
N ASN A 22 22.09 3.86 -23.47
CA ASN A 22 23.26 4.59 -23.99
C ASN A 22 24.42 3.69 -24.42
N GLY A 23 24.27 2.35 -24.31
CA GLY A 23 25.30 1.36 -24.66
C GLY A 23 26.30 1.05 -23.55
N ALA A 24 26.26 1.73 -22.40
CA ALA A 24 27.14 1.45 -21.27
C ALA A 24 26.74 0.12 -20.60
N THR A 25 27.71 -0.73 -20.28
CA THR A 25 27.49 -1.94 -19.49
C THR A 25 27.88 -1.66 -18.04
N VAL A 26 26.92 -1.90 -17.14
CA VAL A 26 27.06 -1.61 -15.69
C VAL A 26 26.55 -2.79 -14.86
N GLU A 27 26.99 -2.86 -13.62
CA GLU A 27 26.42 -3.76 -12.62
C GLU A 27 25.46 -2.97 -11.73
N LEU A 28 24.23 -3.47 -11.56
CA LEU A 28 23.19 -2.88 -10.73
C LEU A 28 22.78 -3.84 -9.61
N GLU A 29 22.60 -3.30 -8.41
CA GLU A 29 21.97 -4.00 -7.30
C GLU A 29 20.45 -3.88 -7.43
N VAL A 30 19.76 -5.02 -7.59
CA VAL A 30 18.32 -5.07 -7.81
C VAL A 30 17.66 -5.98 -6.78
N ILE A 31 16.65 -5.48 -6.12
CA ILE A 31 15.76 -6.27 -5.26
C ILE A 31 14.51 -6.61 -6.04
N HIS A 32 14.31 -7.91 -6.30
CA HIS A 32 13.05 -8.39 -6.92
C HIS A 32 11.99 -8.63 -5.85
N HIS A 33 10.81 -8.06 -6.10
CA HIS A 33 9.66 -8.12 -5.21
C HIS A 33 8.40 -8.61 -5.95
N PRO A 34 7.55 -9.46 -5.33
CA PRO A 34 6.34 -9.97 -5.99
C PRO A 34 5.27 -8.90 -6.25
N GLY A 35 5.45 -7.70 -5.72
CA GLY A 35 4.45 -6.66 -5.66
C GLY A 35 3.61 -6.72 -4.39
N ALA A 36 2.76 -5.70 -4.22
CA ALA A 36 1.87 -5.59 -3.08
C ALA A 36 0.52 -4.97 -3.49
N ALA A 37 -0.50 -5.17 -2.67
CA ALA A 37 -1.74 -4.44 -2.78
C ALA A 37 -2.05 -3.72 -1.47
N ALA A 38 -2.65 -2.53 -1.58
CA ALA A 38 -3.04 -1.70 -0.45
C ALA A 38 -4.47 -1.17 -0.65
N VAL A 39 -5.13 -0.87 0.45
CA VAL A 39 -6.54 -0.45 0.42
C VAL A 39 -6.74 0.82 1.23
N VAL A 40 -7.44 1.81 0.66
CA VAL A 40 -8.00 2.95 1.39
C VAL A 40 -9.45 2.60 1.75
N PRO A 41 -9.71 2.15 2.99
CA PRO A 41 -11.05 1.75 3.41
C PRO A 41 -11.85 2.99 3.82
N ILE A 42 -12.89 3.32 3.06
CA ILE A 42 -13.78 4.46 3.33
C ILE A 42 -15.07 3.94 3.96
N LYS A 43 -15.28 4.31 5.20
CA LYS A 43 -16.52 4.09 5.96
C LYS A 43 -17.35 5.37 5.92
N ASP A 44 -18.66 5.25 5.80
CA ASP A 44 -19.60 6.39 5.89
C ASP A 44 -19.24 7.57 4.97
N MET A 45 -18.77 7.29 3.75
CA MET A 45 -18.37 8.22 2.69
C MET A 45 -17.19 9.16 3.03
N ARG A 46 -16.85 9.39 4.28
CA ARG A 46 -15.84 10.39 4.70
C ARG A 46 -14.86 9.91 5.75
N THR A 47 -15.12 8.79 6.42
CA THR A 47 -14.25 8.23 7.44
C THR A 47 -13.32 7.18 6.82
N VAL A 48 -12.02 7.36 6.94
CA VAL A 48 -11.02 6.37 6.54
C VAL A 48 -10.56 5.56 7.75
N ILE A 49 -10.35 4.27 7.54
CA ILE A 49 -9.80 3.37 8.55
C ILE A 49 -8.32 3.19 8.25
N LEU A 50 -7.47 3.53 9.21
CA LEU A 50 -6.02 3.30 9.16
C LEU A 50 -5.62 2.25 10.19
N ILE A 51 -4.51 1.58 9.94
CA ILE A 51 -3.81 0.78 10.93
C ILE A 51 -2.68 1.60 11.55
N ARG A 52 -2.44 1.41 12.85
CA ARG A 52 -1.26 1.92 13.54
C ARG A 52 -0.34 0.72 13.81
N GLN A 53 0.62 0.51 12.92
CA GLN A 53 1.47 -0.67 12.89
C GLN A 53 2.87 -0.38 13.41
N TYR A 54 3.44 -1.32 14.19
CA TYR A 54 4.84 -1.26 14.57
C TYR A 54 5.75 -1.66 13.41
N ARG A 55 6.68 -0.78 13.07
CA ARG A 55 7.69 -1.03 12.04
C ARG A 55 9.08 -0.87 12.65
N HIS A 56 9.77 -1.98 12.84
CA HIS A 56 11.11 -1.98 13.45
C HIS A 56 12.11 -1.11 12.69
N ALA A 57 12.06 -1.11 11.36
CA ALA A 57 12.97 -0.34 10.51
C ALA A 57 12.90 1.18 10.73
N VAL A 58 11.75 1.70 11.19
CA VAL A 58 11.58 3.13 11.52
C VAL A 58 11.55 3.39 13.02
N GLY A 59 11.76 2.34 13.84
CA GLY A 59 11.87 2.45 15.29
C GLY A 59 10.58 2.75 16.04
N GLY A 60 9.40 2.47 15.45
CA GLY A 60 8.15 2.82 16.12
C GLY A 60 6.88 2.47 15.38
N PHE A 61 5.78 3.00 15.91
CA PHE A 61 4.47 2.88 15.30
C PHE A 61 4.24 3.99 14.28
N ILE A 62 3.71 3.62 13.11
CA ILE A 62 3.30 4.55 12.07
C ILE A 62 1.85 4.27 11.64
N TYR A 63 1.19 5.27 11.05
CA TYR A 63 -0.11 5.08 10.43
C TYR A 63 0.05 4.65 8.99
N GLU A 64 -0.66 3.57 8.63
CA GLU A 64 -0.66 2.98 7.31
C GLU A 64 -2.10 2.66 6.85
N ILE A 65 -2.33 2.59 5.54
CA ILE A 65 -3.48 1.90 4.98
C ILE A 65 -3.21 0.39 5.01
N PRO A 66 -4.23 -0.48 5.20
CA PRO A 66 -4.08 -1.93 5.10
C PRO A 66 -3.37 -2.34 3.80
N ALA A 67 -2.38 -3.22 3.92
CA ALA A 67 -1.59 -3.63 2.77
C ALA A 67 -0.79 -4.90 3.01
N GLY A 68 -0.65 -5.72 1.97
CA GLY A 68 0.21 -6.88 2.02
C GLY A 68 0.79 -7.29 0.67
N LYS A 69 1.72 -8.24 0.75
CA LYS A 69 2.44 -8.81 -0.37
C LYS A 69 1.55 -9.72 -1.21
N LEU A 70 1.71 -9.67 -2.52
CA LEU A 70 1.09 -10.64 -3.42
C LEU A 70 1.67 -12.05 -3.16
N HIS A 71 0.81 -13.05 -3.08
CA HIS A 71 1.20 -14.45 -3.18
C HIS A 71 1.54 -14.78 -4.65
N PRO A 72 2.32 -15.84 -4.91
CA PRO A 72 2.63 -16.24 -6.29
C PRO A 72 1.38 -16.44 -7.14
N GLY A 73 1.22 -15.60 -8.19
CA GLY A 73 0.07 -15.65 -9.09
C GLY A 73 -1.23 -15.04 -8.54
N GLU A 74 -1.19 -14.40 -7.38
CA GLU A 74 -2.36 -13.73 -6.79
C GLU A 74 -2.68 -12.45 -7.58
N ASP A 75 -3.96 -12.27 -7.90
CA ASP A 75 -4.46 -11.01 -8.46
C ASP A 75 -4.40 -9.90 -7.40
N PRO A 76 -3.86 -8.70 -7.71
CA PRO A 76 -3.77 -7.59 -6.75
C PRO A 76 -5.11 -7.20 -6.11
N ARG A 77 -6.21 -7.33 -6.83
CA ARG A 77 -7.55 -7.07 -6.29
C ARG A 77 -7.94 -8.09 -5.22
N VAL A 78 -7.58 -9.37 -5.42
CA VAL A 78 -7.82 -10.45 -4.45
C VAL A 78 -6.99 -10.22 -3.20
N CYS A 79 -5.70 -9.90 -3.36
CA CYS A 79 -4.81 -9.53 -2.27
C CYS A 79 -5.38 -8.36 -1.45
N ALA A 80 -5.81 -7.29 -2.12
CA ALA A 80 -6.40 -6.12 -1.45
C ALA A 80 -7.62 -6.48 -0.58
N LEU A 81 -8.52 -7.35 -1.08
CA LEU A 81 -9.68 -7.82 -0.32
C LEU A 81 -9.29 -8.70 0.87
N ARG A 82 -8.28 -9.54 0.70
CA ARG A 82 -7.75 -10.42 1.75
C ARG A 82 -7.15 -9.57 2.88
N GLU A 83 -6.24 -8.64 2.56
CA GLU A 83 -5.59 -7.77 3.54
C GLU A 83 -6.58 -6.86 4.28
N LEU A 84 -7.60 -6.34 3.58
CA LEU A 84 -8.67 -5.57 4.20
C LEU A 84 -9.39 -6.38 5.29
N GLU A 85 -9.68 -7.67 5.04
CA GLU A 85 -10.35 -8.51 6.03
C GLU A 85 -9.39 -8.94 7.13
N GLU A 86 -8.18 -9.39 6.79
CA GLU A 86 -7.18 -9.89 7.74
C GLU A 86 -6.75 -8.80 8.72
N GLU A 87 -6.39 -7.61 8.24
CA GLU A 87 -5.83 -6.56 9.09
C GLU A 87 -6.87 -5.74 9.85
N ILE A 88 -8.03 -5.45 9.27
CA ILE A 88 -9.03 -4.58 9.93
C ILE A 88 -10.40 -5.22 10.13
N GLY A 89 -10.62 -6.45 9.68
CA GLY A 89 -11.86 -7.17 9.90
C GLY A 89 -13.06 -6.61 9.11
N TYR A 90 -12.82 -6.09 7.90
CA TYR A 90 -13.88 -5.59 7.02
C TYR A 90 -13.85 -6.23 5.64
N LYS A 91 -15.02 -6.40 5.05
CA LYS A 91 -15.23 -6.78 3.64
C LYS A 91 -15.76 -5.60 2.86
N ALA A 92 -15.25 -5.39 1.65
CA ALA A 92 -15.74 -4.36 0.76
C ALA A 92 -16.93 -4.85 -0.06
N GLY A 93 -17.98 -4.01 -0.17
CA GLY A 93 -19.04 -4.19 -1.17
C GLY A 93 -18.60 -3.67 -2.54
N GLN A 94 -17.74 -2.66 -2.55
CA GLN A 94 -17.14 -2.11 -3.77
C GLN A 94 -15.64 -1.90 -3.56
N LEU A 95 -14.83 -2.22 -4.58
CA LEU A 95 -13.38 -2.03 -4.59
C LEU A 95 -12.97 -1.45 -5.94
N ASP A 96 -12.49 -0.22 -5.94
CA ASP A 96 -12.08 0.51 -7.13
C ASP A 96 -10.56 0.67 -7.13
N HIS A 97 -9.90 0.36 -8.26
CA HIS A 97 -8.46 0.63 -8.41
C HIS A 97 -8.24 2.14 -8.47
N ILE A 98 -7.32 2.65 -7.67
CA ILE A 98 -6.97 4.08 -7.65
C ILE A 98 -5.72 4.33 -8.50
N VAL A 99 -4.61 3.67 -8.13
CA VAL A 99 -3.30 3.89 -8.74
C VAL A 99 -2.40 2.69 -8.51
N SER A 100 -1.44 2.49 -9.41
CA SER A 100 -0.30 1.59 -9.20
C SER A 100 0.97 2.42 -9.20
N ALA A 101 1.80 2.24 -8.18
CA ALA A 101 3.01 3.04 -7.99
C ALA A 101 4.24 2.15 -7.79
N TYR A 102 5.34 2.53 -8.41
CA TYR A 102 6.65 1.99 -8.04
C TYR A 102 7.07 2.59 -6.70
N THR A 103 7.59 1.78 -5.79
CA THR A 103 7.99 2.25 -4.46
C THR A 103 9.36 2.93 -4.50
N THR A 104 10.36 2.23 -5.01
CA THR A 104 11.73 2.75 -5.08
C THR A 104 12.43 2.23 -6.34
N PRO A 105 12.04 2.72 -7.54
CA PRO A 105 12.49 2.16 -8.82
C PRO A 105 13.99 2.31 -9.09
N GLY A 106 14.73 2.96 -8.20
CA GLY A 106 16.20 3.04 -8.27
C GLY A 106 16.89 1.71 -7.99
N PHE A 107 16.26 0.79 -7.24
CA PHE A 107 16.87 -0.50 -6.88
C PHE A 107 15.87 -1.65 -6.65
N THR A 108 14.58 -1.42 -6.82
CA THR A 108 13.57 -2.50 -6.72
C THR A 108 12.52 -2.37 -7.82
N ASP A 109 11.99 -3.51 -8.24
CA ASP A 109 10.89 -3.61 -9.19
C ASP A 109 9.51 -3.65 -8.49
N GLU A 110 9.45 -3.37 -7.19
CA GLU A 110 8.21 -3.40 -6.41
C GLU A 110 7.16 -2.42 -6.96
N VAL A 111 6.00 -2.95 -7.27
CA VAL A 111 4.77 -2.19 -7.60
C VAL A 111 3.77 -2.41 -6.48
N ILE A 112 3.18 -1.32 -5.99
CA ILE A 112 2.03 -1.37 -5.08
C ILE A 112 0.77 -0.95 -5.84
N HIS A 113 -0.24 -1.83 -5.85
CA HIS A 113 -1.56 -1.57 -6.42
C HIS A 113 -2.49 -1.05 -5.31
N ILE A 114 -2.97 0.18 -5.41
CA ILE A 114 -3.77 0.83 -4.39
C ILE A 114 -5.23 0.89 -4.83
N TYR A 115 -6.13 0.51 -3.94
CA TYR A 115 -7.57 0.46 -4.15
C TYR A 115 -8.31 1.32 -3.15
N LYS A 116 -9.49 1.85 -3.53
CA LYS A 116 -10.50 2.43 -2.63
C LYS A 116 -11.54 1.36 -2.33
N ALA A 117 -11.80 1.08 -1.06
CA ALA A 117 -12.87 0.17 -0.64
C ALA A 117 -13.99 0.96 0.01
N THR A 118 -15.22 0.71 -0.45
CA THR A 118 -16.44 1.31 0.08
C THR A 118 -17.49 0.24 0.38
N GLN A 119 -18.66 0.66 0.95
CA GLN A 119 -19.72 -0.25 1.36
C GLN A 119 -19.21 -1.35 2.30
N LEU A 120 -18.41 -0.92 3.28
CA LEU A 120 -17.73 -1.81 4.20
C LEU A 120 -18.73 -2.55 5.10
N ARG A 121 -18.54 -3.85 5.24
CA ARG A 121 -19.29 -4.72 6.14
C ARG A 121 -18.34 -5.41 7.09
N LYS A 122 -18.75 -5.62 8.33
CA LYS A 122 -17.92 -6.35 9.29
C LYS A 122 -17.64 -7.77 8.81
N GLY A 123 -16.39 -8.14 8.83
CA GLY A 123 -15.83 -9.47 8.64
C GLY A 123 -15.11 -9.92 9.91
N LYS A 124 -14.10 -10.75 9.77
CA LYS A 124 -13.31 -11.28 10.89
C LYS A 124 -11.83 -10.90 10.70
N GLN A 125 -11.30 -10.13 11.63
CA GLN A 125 -9.86 -9.86 11.70
C GLN A 125 -9.08 -11.17 11.96
N ASN A 126 -7.95 -11.33 11.29
CA ASN A 126 -7.09 -12.51 11.42
C ASN A 126 -5.63 -12.13 11.21
N LEU A 127 -5.02 -11.57 12.24
CA LEU A 127 -3.63 -11.10 12.21
C LEU A 127 -2.64 -12.26 12.25
N GLY A 128 -1.51 -12.07 11.59
CA GLY A 128 -0.34 -12.93 11.74
C GLY A 128 0.30 -12.79 13.13
N ASP A 129 1.02 -13.81 13.58
CA ASP A 129 1.66 -13.82 14.90
C ASP A 129 2.74 -12.73 15.07
N ASP A 130 3.27 -12.21 13.98
CA ASP A 130 4.30 -11.16 13.94
C ASP A 130 3.71 -9.75 13.64
N GLU A 131 2.38 -9.62 13.62
CA GLU A 131 1.69 -8.36 13.36
C GLU A 131 1.21 -7.68 14.64
N VAL A 132 1.80 -6.52 14.93
CA VAL A 132 1.40 -5.67 16.06
C VAL A 132 0.79 -4.39 15.51
N LEU A 133 -0.53 -4.39 15.39
CA LEU A 133 -1.26 -3.24 14.87
C LEU A 133 -2.50 -2.91 15.70
N GLY A 134 -2.91 -1.64 15.64
CA GLY A 134 -4.18 -1.13 16.15
C GLY A 134 -4.96 -0.45 15.04
N ILE A 135 -6.26 -0.38 15.17
CA ILE A 135 -7.16 0.27 14.20
C ILE A 135 -7.47 1.69 14.69
N ALA A 136 -7.44 2.66 13.79
CA ALA A 136 -7.82 4.04 14.05
C ALA A 136 -8.69 4.59 12.91
N GLU A 137 -9.72 5.36 13.24
CA GLU A 137 -10.64 5.97 12.28
C GLU A 137 -10.43 7.49 12.28
N PHE A 138 -10.35 8.09 11.10
CA PHE A 138 -10.18 9.53 10.93
C PHE A 138 -11.09 10.06 9.81
N PRO A 139 -11.60 11.30 9.92
CA PRO A 139 -12.14 11.99 8.76
C PRO A 139 -11.05 12.05 7.65
N LEU A 140 -11.42 11.75 6.40
CA LEU A 140 -10.49 11.74 5.27
C LEU A 140 -9.77 13.09 5.12
N GLU A 141 -10.45 14.20 5.32
CA GLU A 141 -9.86 15.55 5.31
C GLU A 141 -8.79 15.74 6.40
N GLN A 142 -9.01 15.17 7.59
CA GLN A 142 -8.03 15.23 8.68
C GLN A 142 -6.75 14.51 8.30
N THR A 143 -6.82 13.41 7.56
CA THR A 143 -5.62 12.67 7.14
C THR A 143 -4.71 13.50 6.22
N ILE A 144 -5.28 14.41 5.43
CA ILE A 144 -4.50 15.34 4.60
C ILE A 144 -3.73 16.36 5.48
N ALA A 145 -4.32 16.83 6.58
CA ALA A 145 -3.60 17.63 7.55
C ALA A 145 -2.50 16.82 8.24
N MET A 146 -2.78 15.58 8.66
CA MET A 146 -1.80 14.69 9.27
C MET A 146 -0.59 14.38 8.36
N ILE A 147 -0.81 14.31 7.04
CA ILE A 147 0.28 14.19 6.05
C ILE A 147 1.16 15.44 6.07
N ARG A 148 0.56 16.64 5.99
CA ARG A 148 1.30 17.91 6.00
C ARG A 148 2.08 18.15 7.28
N GLU A 149 1.55 17.69 8.40
CA GLU A 149 2.17 17.78 9.74
C GLU A 149 3.23 16.70 9.98
N GLY A 150 3.40 15.75 9.06
CA GLY A 150 4.35 14.66 9.18
C GLY A 150 3.97 13.61 10.23
N VAL A 151 2.70 13.50 10.56
CA VAL A 151 2.14 12.42 11.40
C VAL A 151 2.00 11.14 10.57
N ILE A 152 1.49 11.25 9.34
CA ILE A 152 1.48 10.16 8.35
C ILE A 152 2.71 10.33 7.47
N LYS A 153 3.58 9.31 7.44
CA LYS A 153 4.88 9.33 6.74
C LYS A 153 5.05 8.19 5.75
N ASP A 154 4.19 7.18 5.80
CA ASP A 154 4.27 6.03 4.90
C ASP A 154 3.85 6.42 3.48
N ALA A 155 4.71 6.16 2.50
CA ALA A 155 4.55 6.62 1.12
C ALA A 155 3.27 6.09 0.45
N LYS A 156 2.98 4.77 0.57
CA LYS A 156 1.77 4.18 -0.03
C LYS A 156 0.50 4.77 0.58
N THR A 157 0.53 5.05 1.88
CA THR A 157 -0.58 5.67 2.62
C THR A 157 -0.81 7.10 2.15
N ILE A 158 0.26 7.89 2.02
CA ILE A 158 0.20 9.27 1.49
C ILE A 158 -0.42 9.28 0.09
N VAL A 159 0.09 8.44 -0.82
CA VAL A 159 -0.41 8.35 -2.20
C VAL A 159 -1.88 7.93 -2.21
N GLY A 160 -2.23 6.86 -1.48
CA GLY A 160 -3.59 6.34 -1.44
C GLY A 160 -4.59 7.35 -0.90
N LEU A 161 -4.28 8.02 0.22
CA LEU A 161 -5.16 9.01 0.85
C LEU A 161 -5.35 10.24 -0.04
N GLN A 162 -4.27 10.76 -0.65
CA GLN A 162 -4.36 11.91 -1.55
C GLN A 162 -5.20 11.60 -2.79
N CYS A 163 -4.99 10.44 -3.43
CA CYS A 163 -5.79 10.02 -4.58
C CYS A 163 -7.25 9.82 -4.20
N ALA A 164 -7.54 9.15 -3.08
CA ALA A 164 -8.92 8.95 -2.61
C ALA A 164 -9.60 10.29 -2.28
N TYR A 165 -8.89 11.23 -1.66
CA TYR A 165 -9.40 12.56 -1.36
C TYR A 165 -9.77 13.33 -2.63
N LEU A 166 -8.92 13.32 -3.65
CA LEU A 166 -9.19 13.97 -4.94
C LEU A 166 -10.39 13.36 -5.65
N MET A 167 -10.58 12.04 -5.57
CA MET A 167 -11.75 11.36 -6.15
C MET A 167 -13.04 11.81 -5.46
N VAL A 168 -13.05 11.86 -4.11
CA VAL A 168 -14.23 12.34 -3.35
C VAL A 168 -14.56 13.80 -3.65
N LEU A 169 -13.55 14.65 -3.82
CA LEU A 169 -13.77 16.05 -4.25
C LEU A 169 -14.36 16.13 -5.67
N GLY A 170 -13.89 15.29 -6.60
CA GLY A 170 -14.40 15.25 -7.98
C GLY A 170 -15.85 14.76 -8.05
N GLU A 171 -16.22 13.79 -7.23
CA GLU A 171 -17.61 13.30 -7.13
C GLU A 171 -18.57 14.41 -6.64
N ASN A 172 -18.16 15.24 -5.67
CA ASN A 172 -18.97 16.35 -5.16
C ASN A 172 -19.18 17.50 -6.18
N ILE A 173 -18.22 17.73 -7.08
CA ILE A 173 -18.34 18.78 -8.12
C ILE A 173 -19.29 18.35 -9.24
N GLY A 174 -19.43 17.04 -9.49
CA GLY A 174 -20.30 16.49 -10.53
C GLY A 174 -21.79 16.47 -10.16
N GLU A 175 -22.15 16.59 -8.88
CA GLU A 175 -23.55 16.60 -8.42
C GLU A 175 -24.19 17.99 -8.35
N GLU A 176 -23.42 19.07 -8.49
CA GLU A 176 -23.89 20.46 -8.48
C GLU A 176 -24.12 21.08 -9.88
N GLY A 177 -24.09 20.26 -10.96
CA GLY A 177 -24.17 20.68 -12.33
C GLY A 177 -25.50 20.36 -13.02
#